data_810a61327bbeace50fdc2e741b2e675a
#
_entry.id   810a61327bbeace50fdc2e741b2e675a
#
_cell.length_a   1.000
_cell.length_b   1.000
_cell.length_c   1.000
_cell.angle_alpha   90.00
_cell.angle_beta   90.00
_cell.angle_gamma   90.00
#
_symmetry.space_group_name_H-M   'P 1'
#
loop_
_entity.id
_entity.type
_entity.pdbx_description
1 polymer ?
#
loop_
_entity_poly.entity_id
_entity_poly.type
_entity_poly.pdbx_seq_one_letter_code
_entity_poly.pdbx_strand_id
1 'polypeptide(L)'
;MNGYYLLLEYIKQLLLSDVDCNTVTDGDGLVDADLQRQEIYPLAHIVADDGTFVNGVMQFNLELFALDQYDEQLDNDRDIYNTQIYVLKRVFNKISVSEGITILGDGSFQKVEKKENNLIGWSLSLVVEVADDVMRFC
;
A
#
# COMPACT_ATOMS: atom_id res chain seq x y z
N MET A 1 -1.73 17.91 -14.01
CA MET A 1 -1.68 16.79 -13.05
C MET A 1 -0.23 16.59 -12.62
N ASN A 2 0.01 16.39 -11.36
CA ASN A 2 1.37 16.31 -10.81
C ASN A 2 1.75 14.87 -10.47
N GLY A 3 3.04 14.66 -10.21
CA GLY A 3 3.58 13.33 -9.96
C GLY A 3 3.01 12.65 -8.71
N TYR A 4 2.64 13.44 -7.69
CA TYR A 4 2.05 12.90 -6.46
C TYR A 4 0.70 12.24 -6.74
N TYR A 5 -0.18 12.93 -7.44
CA TYR A 5 -1.50 12.41 -7.78
C TYR A 5 -1.40 11.15 -8.63
N LEU A 6 -0.56 11.19 -9.64
CA LEU A 6 -0.38 10.05 -10.55
C LEU A 6 0.24 8.86 -9.83
N LEU A 7 1.16 9.11 -8.90
CA LEU A 7 1.77 8.05 -8.09
C LEU A 7 0.71 7.32 -7.27
N LEU A 8 -0.14 8.08 -6.55
CA LEU A 8 -1.19 7.47 -5.74
C LEU A 8 -2.18 6.67 -6.59
N GLU A 9 -2.61 7.23 -7.72
CA GLU A 9 -3.53 6.54 -8.62
C GLU A 9 -2.92 5.26 -9.19
N TYR A 10 -1.65 5.32 -9.55
CA TYR A 10 -0.96 4.16 -10.12
C TYR A 10 -0.89 3.02 -9.10
N ILE A 11 -0.45 3.32 -7.88
CA ILE A 11 -0.35 2.32 -6.83
C ILE A 11 -1.73 1.77 -6.46
N LYS A 12 -2.74 2.64 -6.41
CA LYS A 12 -4.12 2.22 -6.16
C LYS A 12 -4.59 1.21 -7.19
N GLN A 13 -4.31 1.45 -8.47
CA GLN A 13 -4.70 0.53 -9.54
C GLN A 13 -3.96 -0.80 -9.45
N LEU A 14 -2.68 -0.79 -9.07
CA LEU A 14 -1.93 -2.02 -8.86
C LEU A 14 -2.55 -2.85 -7.73
N LEU A 15 -2.92 -2.21 -6.64
CA LEU A 15 -3.55 -2.90 -5.51
C LEU A 15 -4.94 -3.42 -5.86
N LEU A 16 -5.76 -2.61 -6.55
CA LEU A 16 -7.11 -3.02 -6.96
C LEU A 16 -7.09 -4.18 -7.95
N SER A 17 -6.03 -4.33 -8.70
CA SER A 17 -5.89 -5.44 -9.65
C SER A 17 -5.49 -6.74 -8.98
N ASP A 18 -5.12 -6.71 -7.71
CA ASP A 18 -4.73 -7.93 -6.98
C ASP A 18 -5.99 -8.67 -6.53
N VAL A 19 -5.99 -10.00 -6.73
CA VAL A 19 -7.16 -10.84 -6.44
C VAL A 19 -7.48 -10.93 -4.95
N ASP A 20 -6.51 -10.64 -4.10
CA ASP A 20 -6.65 -10.73 -2.65
C ASP A 20 -6.87 -9.35 -2.01
N CYS A 21 -7.20 -8.33 -2.81
CA CYS A 21 -7.48 -6.98 -2.34
C CYS A 21 -8.87 -6.57 -2.83
N ASN A 22 -9.71 -6.13 -1.91
CA ASN A 22 -11.08 -5.73 -2.24
C ASN A 22 -11.24 -4.20 -2.30
N THR A 23 -10.61 -3.49 -1.39
CA THR A 23 -10.77 -2.03 -1.25
C THR A 23 -9.41 -1.38 -1.06
N VAL A 24 -9.22 -0.21 -1.66
CA VAL A 24 -8.01 0.59 -1.47
C VAL A 24 -8.41 1.98 -1.01
N THR A 25 -7.80 2.42 0.09
CA THR A 25 -7.96 3.78 0.62
C THR A 25 -6.60 4.47 0.67
N ASP A 26 -6.61 5.79 0.82
CA ASP A 26 -5.38 6.56 0.99
C ASP A 26 -5.60 7.68 2.02
N GLY A 27 -4.49 8.26 2.49
CA GLY A 27 -4.53 9.35 3.46
C GLY A 27 -3.63 9.10 4.66
N ASP A 28 -3.70 9.99 5.64
CA ASP A 28 -2.75 10.04 6.77
C ASP A 28 -3.07 9.04 7.90
N GLY A 29 -3.76 8.01 7.63
CA GLY A 29 -4.06 6.98 8.61
C GLY A 29 -5.37 6.31 8.29
N LEU A 30 -5.66 5.25 9.04
CA LEU A 30 -6.88 4.49 8.85
C LEU A 30 -8.01 5.15 9.65
N VAL A 31 -9.16 5.35 9.01
CA VAL A 31 -10.34 5.96 9.64
C VAL A 31 -11.16 4.87 10.30
N ASP A 32 -11.34 4.93 11.61
CA ASP A 32 -12.00 3.88 12.39
C ASP A 32 -13.41 3.56 11.92
N ALA A 33 -14.16 4.57 11.49
CA ALA A 33 -15.52 4.38 11.01
C ALA A 33 -15.58 3.48 9.77
N ASP A 34 -14.61 3.63 8.88
CA ASP A 34 -14.51 2.80 7.68
C ASP A 34 -14.04 1.39 7.99
N LEU A 35 -13.22 1.23 9.03
CA LEU A 35 -12.69 -0.07 9.40
C LEU A 35 -13.74 -1.03 9.96
N GLN A 36 -14.93 -0.53 10.34
CA GLN A 36 -15.99 -1.35 10.88
C GLN A 36 -16.85 -2.04 9.82
N ARG A 37 -16.66 -1.68 8.55
CA ARG A 37 -17.44 -2.27 7.46
C ARG A 37 -16.80 -3.58 6.99
N GLN A 38 -17.58 -4.65 7.04
CA GLN A 38 -17.07 -5.97 6.62
C GLN A 38 -16.88 -6.09 5.12
N GLU A 39 -17.66 -5.39 4.33
CA GLU A 39 -17.60 -5.47 2.87
C GLU A 39 -16.36 -4.82 2.26
N ILE A 40 -15.58 -4.08 3.04
CA ILE A 40 -14.35 -3.46 2.53
C ILE A 40 -13.12 -4.37 2.60
N TYR A 41 -13.22 -5.51 3.27
CA TYR A 41 -12.06 -6.39 3.46
C TYR A 41 -11.97 -7.47 2.40
N PRO A 42 -10.76 -7.89 2.05
CA PRO A 42 -9.44 -7.36 2.46
C PRO A 42 -9.19 -5.93 2.01
N LEU A 43 -8.52 -5.14 2.86
CA LEU A 43 -8.31 -3.72 2.67
C LEU A 43 -6.84 -3.41 2.48
N ALA A 44 -6.51 -2.58 1.50
CA ALA A 44 -5.19 -1.98 1.37
C ALA A 44 -5.31 -0.47 1.62
N HIS A 45 -4.26 0.11 2.21
CA HIS A 45 -4.23 1.54 2.51
C HIS A 45 -2.87 2.10 2.13
N ILE A 46 -2.88 3.28 1.50
CA ILE A 46 -1.67 3.94 1.00
C ILE A 46 -1.43 5.21 1.82
N VAL A 47 -0.26 5.32 2.41
CA VAL A 47 0.20 6.54 3.06
C VAL A 47 1.40 7.06 2.30
N ALA A 48 1.31 8.27 1.76
CA ALA A 48 2.44 8.95 1.14
C ALA A 48 2.89 10.04 2.11
N ASP A 49 3.97 9.76 2.80
CA ASP A 49 4.53 10.65 3.81
C ASP A 49 5.45 11.70 3.18
N ASP A 50 6.43 12.12 3.95
CA ASP A 50 7.41 13.13 3.54
C ASP A 50 8.16 12.69 2.29
N GLY A 51 8.74 13.67 1.63
CA GLY A 51 9.57 13.41 0.47
C GLY A 51 10.67 14.43 0.33
N THR A 52 11.50 14.26 -0.69
CA THR A 52 12.61 15.17 -0.99
C THR A 52 12.70 15.38 -2.48
N PHE A 53 13.26 16.54 -2.87
CA PHE A 53 13.65 16.79 -4.24
C PHE A 53 15.13 16.51 -4.40
N VAL A 54 15.47 15.64 -5.36
CA VAL A 54 16.86 15.30 -5.64
C VAL A 54 17.08 15.42 -7.15
N ASN A 55 17.92 16.38 -7.56
CA ASN A 55 18.29 16.56 -8.96
C ASN A 55 17.09 16.61 -9.92
N GLY A 56 16.04 17.32 -9.52
CA GLY A 56 14.86 17.52 -10.37
C GLY A 56 13.85 16.39 -10.35
N VAL A 57 14.05 15.38 -9.52
CA VAL A 57 13.07 14.31 -9.35
C VAL A 57 12.50 14.34 -7.94
N MET A 58 11.31 13.79 -7.76
CA MET A 58 10.66 13.69 -6.46
C MET A 58 10.86 12.30 -5.88
N GLN A 59 11.22 12.25 -4.59
CA GLN A 59 11.31 11.01 -3.84
C GLN A 59 10.24 11.04 -2.75
N PHE A 60 9.46 9.97 -2.65
CA PHE A 60 8.40 9.86 -1.64
C PHE A 60 8.65 8.68 -0.72
N ASN A 61 8.40 8.88 0.56
CA ASN A 61 8.34 7.80 1.53
C ASN A 61 6.91 7.26 1.54
N LEU A 62 6.76 6.00 1.18
CA LEU A 62 5.45 5.35 1.12
C LEU A 62 5.33 4.29 2.19
N GLU A 63 4.10 4.14 2.70
CA GLU A 63 3.74 3.02 3.54
C GLU A 63 2.47 2.41 2.98
N LEU A 64 2.52 1.12 2.69
CA LEU A 64 1.40 0.38 2.13
C LEU A 64 0.93 -0.65 3.14
N PHE A 65 -0.36 -0.65 3.44
CA PHE A 65 -0.95 -1.62 4.36
C PHE A 65 -1.77 -2.64 3.59
N ALA A 66 -1.68 -3.89 3.97
CA ALA A 66 -2.55 -4.94 3.47
C ALA A 66 -3.12 -5.67 4.68
N LEU A 67 -4.42 -5.54 4.89
CA LEU A 67 -5.10 -5.94 6.12
C LEU A 67 -6.37 -6.74 5.81
N ASP A 68 -6.72 -7.63 6.74
CA ASP A 68 -7.98 -8.35 6.71
C ASP A 68 -8.52 -8.53 8.12
N GLN A 69 -9.80 -8.85 8.24
CA GLN A 69 -10.41 -9.07 9.54
C GLN A 69 -10.10 -10.46 10.07
N TYR A 70 -9.63 -10.48 11.31
CA TYR A 70 -9.37 -11.71 12.05
C TYR A 70 -10.64 -12.18 12.76
N ASP A 71 -10.91 -13.46 12.67
CA ASP A 71 -12.01 -14.10 13.40
C ASP A 71 -11.43 -15.16 14.32
N GLU A 72 -11.55 -14.92 15.64
CA GLU A 72 -11.01 -15.83 16.64
C GLU A 72 -11.60 -17.24 16.56
N GLN A 73 -12.87 -17.34 16.19
CA GLN A 73 -13.54 -18.64 16.07
C GLN A 73 -12.99 -19.46 14.91
N LEU A 74 -12.56 -18.79 13.84
CA LEU A 74 -12.02 -19.45 12.67
C LEU A 74 -10.51 -19.66 12.77
N ASP A 75 -9.85 -19.02 13.72
CA ASP A 75 -8.39 -19.09 13.93
C ASP A 75 -7.64 -18.87 12.61
N ASN A 76 -8.03 -17.80 11.89
CA ASN A 76 -7.57 -17.54 10.53
C ASN A 76 -6.38 -16.58 10.43
N ASP A 77 -5.70 -16.31 11.54
CA ASP A 77 -4.59 -15.35 11.57
C ASP A 77 -3.44 -15.73 10.65
N ARG A 78 -3.04 -17.00 10.64
CA ARG A 78 -1.95 -17.46 9.77
C ARG A 78 -2.28 -17.27 8.30
N ASP A 79 -3.52 -17.58 7.93
CA ASP A 79 -3.97 -17.44 6.55
C ASP A 79 -3.95 -15.97 6.12
N ILE A 80 -4.39 -15.07 7.01
CA ILE A 80 -4.38 -13.64 6.73
C ILE A 80 -2.94 -13.14 6.58
N TYR A 81 -2.05 -13.47 7.51
CA TYR A 81 -0.66 -13.05 7.42
C TYR A 81 0.00 -13.55 6.14
N ASN A 82 -0.26 -14.81 5.77
CA ASN A 82 0.30 -15.36 4.55
C ASN A 82 -0.25 -14.67 3.31
N THR A 83 -1.57 -14.48 3.22
CA THR A 83 -2.21 -13.88 2.06
C THR A 83 -1.78 -12.42 1.88
N GLN A 84 -1.79 -11.65 2.96
CA GLN A 84 -1.54 -10.23 2.87
C GLN A 84 -0.07 -9.89 2.61
N ILE A 85 0.88 -10.72 3.09
CA ILE A 85 2.29 -10.47 2.76
C ILE A 85 2.52 -10.68 1.25
N TYR A 86 1.82 -11.63 0.63
CA TYR A 86 1.94 -11.84 -0.80
C TYR A 86 1.29 -10.74 -1.64
N VAL A 87 0.23 -10.11 -1.13
CA VAL A 87 -0.33 -8.92 -1.78
C VAL A 87 0.76 -7.85 -1.89
N LEU A 88 1.42 -7.55 -0.77
CA LEU A 88 2.49 -6.55 -0.74
C LEU A 88 3.67 -6.95 -1.62
N LYS A 89 4.04 -8.22 -1.61
CA LYS A 89 5.13 -8.71 -2.45
C LYS A 89 4.83 -8.52 -3.93
N ARG A 90 3.62 -8.88 -4.36
CA ARG A 90 3.22 -8.73 -5.77
C ARG A 90 3.21 -7.29 -6.21
N VAL A 91 2.70 -6.39 -5.35
CA VAL A 91 2.67 -4.96 -5.64
C VAL A 91 4.09 -4.39 -5.69
N PHE A 92 4.94 -4.75 -4.73
CA PHE A 92 6.34 -4.33 -4.73
C PHE A 92 7.04 -4.74 -6.02
N ASN A 93 6.84 -5.98 -6.46
CA ASN A 93 7.44 -6.47 -7.69
C ASN A 93 6.94 -5.71 -8.93
N LYS A 94 5.65 -5.37 -8.96
CA LYS A 94 5.07 -4.60 -10.06
C LYS A 94 5.64 -3.18 -10.11
N ILE A 95 5.80 -2.55 -8.95
CA ILE A 95 6.39 -1.22 -8.88
C ILE A 95 7.85 -1.26 -9.36
N SER A 96 8.59 -2.30 -8.98
CA SER A 96 10.01 -2.41 -9.31
C SER A 96 10.29 -2.52 -10.81
N VAL A 97 9.31 -2.95 -11.61
CA VAL A 97 9.45 -3.05 -13.06
C VAL A 97 8.67 -1.95 -13.79
N SER A 98 8.11 -0.99 -13.07
CA SER A 98 7.32 0.09 -13.67
C SER A 98 8.22 1.17 -14.25
N GLU A 99 7.78 1.75 -15.37
CA GLU A 99 8.47 2.90 -15.97
C GLU A 99 8.10 4.18 -15.22
N GLY A 100 9.07 5.04 -14.99
CA GLY A 100 8.85 6.34 -14.36
C GLY A 100 8.83 6.30 -12.84
N ILE A 101 8.84 5.13 -12.23
CA ILE A 101 8.92 4.96 -10.78
C ILE A 101 10.05 4.01 -10.46
N THR A 102 10.95 4.43 -9.59
CA THR A 102 12.09 3.61 -9.17
C THR A 102 12.06 3.44 -7.67
N ILE A 103 12.17 2.19 -7.22
CA ILE A 103 12.29 1.91 -5.78
C ILE A 103 13.74 2.14 -5.39
N LEU A 104 13.96 2.94 -4.35
CA LEU A 104 15.30 3.22 -3.82
C LEU A 104 15.53 2.33 -2.61
N GLY A 105 16.62 1.55 -2.66
CA GLY A 105 16.96 0.64 -1.58
C GLY A 105 15.99 -0.53 -1.49
N ASP A 106 15.88 -1.08 -0.30
CA ASP A 106 15.03 -2.23 -0.02
C ASP A 106 13.72 -1.78 0.61
N GLY A 107 12.65 -2.57 0.39
CA GLY A 107 11.42 -2.40 1.14
C GLY A 107 11.50 -3.18 2.46
N SER A 108 10.90 -2.65 3.52
CA SER A 108 10.81 -3.34 4.79
C SER A 108 9.35 -3.50 5.19
N PHE A 109 9.02 -4.62 5.80
CA PHE A 109 7.65 -4.89 6.19
C PHE A 109 7.58 -5.24 7.68
N GLN A 110 6.45 -4.89 8.30
CA GLN A 110 6.19 -5.12 9.70
C GLN A 110 4.77 -5.65 9.89
N LYS A 111 4.58 -6.48 10.90
CA LYS A 111 3.24 -6.93 11.27
C LYS A 111 2.41 -5.78 11.79
N VAL A 112 1.15 -5.78 11.41
CA VAL A 112 0.15 -4.82 11.88
C VAL A 112 -0.93 -5.59 12.62
N GLU A 113 -1.29 -5.10 13.80
CA GLU A 113 -2.36 -5.68 14.59
C GLU A 113 -3.17 -4.56 15.22
N LYS A 114 -4.43 -4.42 14.80
CA LYS A 114 -5.35 -3.45 15.37
C LYS A 114 -6.44 -4.22 16.11
N LYS A 115 -6.23 -4.45 17.40
CA LYS A 115 -7.11 -5.28 18.21
C LYS A 115 -8.54 -4.75 18.29
N GLU A 116 -8.71 -3.45 18.28
CA GLU A 116 -10.01 -2.80 18.40
C GLU A 116 -10.94 -3.15 17.25
N ASN A 117 -10.38 -3.40 16.08
CA ASN A 117 -11.14 -3.69 14.87
C ASN A 117 -10.93 -5.11 14.38
N ASN A 118 -10.21 -5.93 15.13
CA ASN A 118 -9.80 -7.28 14.73
C ASN A 118 -9.10 -7.28 13.38
N LEU A 119 -8.24 -6.28 13.14
CA LEU A 119 -7.49 -6.17 11.90
C LEU A 119 -6.07 -6.64 12.09
N ILE A 120 -5.62 -7.48 11.18
CA ILE A 120 -4.24 -7.95 11.14
C ILE A 120 -3.74 -7.95 9.71
N GLY A 121 -2.44 -7.90 9.56
CA GLY A 121 -1.79 -7.92 8.26
C GLY A 121 -0.38 -7.39 8.35
N TRP A 122 0.01 -6.64 7.33
CA TRP A 122 1.37 -6.13 7.20
C TRP A 122 1.38 -4.70 6.69
N SER A 123 2.42 -3.97 7.05
CA SER A 123 2.76 -2.72 6.39
C SER A 123 4.09 -2.88 5.66
N LEU A 124 4.19 -2.25 4.51
CA LEU A 124 5.41 -2.20 3.71
C LEU A 124 5.87 -0.76 3.61
N SER A 125 7.09 -0.49 4.05
CA SER A 125 7.70 0.84 3.94
C SER A 125 8.73 0.83 2.81
N LEU A 126 8.62 1.79 1.91
CA LEU A 126 9.54 1.89 0.78
C LEU A 126 9.71 3.36 0.38
N VAL A 127 10.80 3.64 -0.31
CA VAL A 127 11.06 4.96 -0.88
C VAL A 127 11.02 4.82 -2.39
N VAL A 128 10.25 5.68 -3.05
CA VAL A 128 10.15 5.67 -4.51
C VAL A 128 10.60 7.01 -5.07
N GLU A 129 11.22 6.96 -6.24
CA GLU A 129 11.59 8.12 -7.01
C GLU A 129 10.70 8.20 -8.24
N VAL A 130 10.11 9.37 -8.48
CA VAL A 130 9.18 9.59 -9.57
C VAL A 130 9.81 10.54 -10.58
N ALA A 131 9.90 10.10 -11.82
CA ALA A 131 10.43 10.92 -12.91
C ALA A 131 9.32 11.83 -13.43
N ASP A 132 9.45 13.14 -13.16
CA ASP A 132 8.44 14.14 -13.50
C ASP A 132 8.09 14.18 -14.99
N ASP A 133 9.11 14.04 -15.83
CA ASP A 133 8.90 14.10 -17.29
C ASP A 133 8.10 12.93 -17.82
N VAL A 134 8.07 11.80 -17.12
CA VAL A 134 7.22 10.67 -17.45
C VAL A 134 5.80 10.87 -16.91
N MET A 135 5.69 11.29 -15.66
CA MET A 135 4.39 11.38 -14.97
C MET A 135 3.53 12.55 -15.45
N ARG A 136 4.13 13.63 -15.91
CA ARG A 136 3.36 14.81 -16.31
C ARG A 136 2.59 14.62 -17.61
N PHE A 137 2.91 13.60 -18.40
CA PHE A 137 2.25 13.32 -19.67
C PHE A 137 1.16 12.26 -19.58
N CYS A 138 0.89 11.76 -18.40
CA CYS A 138 -0.14 10.73 -18.18
C CYS A 138 -1.55 11.30 -18.07
#